data_fdf30558c8a547019f7280cc62b68973
#
_entry.id   fdf30558c8a547019f7280cc62b68973
#
_cell.length_a   1.000
_cell.length_b   1.000
_cell.length_c   1.000
_cell.angle_alpha   90.00
_cell.angle_beta   90.00
_cell.angle_gamma   90.00
#
_symmetry.space_group_name_H-M   'P 1'
#
loop_
_entity.id
_entity.type
_entity.pdbx_description
1 polymer ?
#
loop_
_entity_poly.entity_id
_entity_poly.type
_entity_poly.pdbx_seq_one_letter_code
_entity_poly.pdbx_strand_id
1 'polypeptide(L)'
;ASSGQTSGDDWIENGTIGTINNTTGDDGGYISFVNGGPTTDLAQGGSYPLSIDIGFNTGAWATEWLLKVWIDYNQDETFDASELAYDAGQISTATNNHTGTITIPANAVLSRTRMRVAVKWGTAALNSCASSNYGETEDYCINITQPTGITVEESLPSTTLNVYPNPFDHQLMVNMNSVPAQSAPLLLSTITGQEVINLSAQLNLGENILQLPTNRLPQGVYLIRLLLEDGSVMTKKVIKQ
;
A
#
# COMPACT_ATOMS: atom_id res chain seq x y z
N ALA A 1 10.47 24.01 14.82
CA ALA A 1 9.37 24.95 14.72
C ALA A 1 9.82 26.12 13.85
N SER A 2 9.12 26.37 12.74
CA SER A 2 9.29 27.62 12.00
C SER A 2 8.72 28.74 12.88
N SER A 3 9.54 29.69 13.29
CA SER A 3 9.10 30.86 14.03
C SER A 3 9.34 32.09 13.18
N GLY A 4 8.34 32.95 13.05
CA GLY A 4 8.51 34.30 12.54
C GLY A 4 8.07 34.52 11.09
N GLN A 5 7.11 33.79 10.57
CA GLN A 5 6.37 34.23 9.40
C GLN A 5 5.37 35.29 9.84
N THR A 6 5.40 36.44 9.22
CA THR A 6 4.32 37.43 9.33
C THR A 6 3.42 37.18 8.13
N SER A 7 2.22 36.73 8.40
CA SER A 7 1.14 36.63 7.43
C SER A 7 0.65 38.02 6.98
N GLY A 8 -0.13 38.02 5.95
CA GLY A 8 -0.86 39.20 5.54
C GLY A 8 -0.78 39.49 4.04
N ASP A 9 0.16 38.84 3.33
CA ASP A 9 0.30 39.03 1.87
C ASP A 9 0.09 37.74 1.07
N ASP A 10 0.37 36.57 1.65
CA ASP A 10 0.27 35.26 1.02
C ASP A 10 0.08 34.14 2.05
N TRP A 11 -0.90 33.28 1.84
CA TRP A 11 -1.27 32.19 2.73
C TRP A 11 -1.76 30.96 1.97
N ILE A 12 -1.92 29.86 2.70
CA ILE A 12 -2.57 28.66 2.22
C ILE A 12 -4.08 28.80 2.43
N GLU A 13 -4.84 28.92 1.35
CA GLU A 13 -6.30 29.08 1.43
C GLU A 13 -7.01 27.75 1.68
N ASN A 14 -6.56 26.69 0.98
CA ASN A 14 -7.11 25.34 1.12
C ASN A 14 -6.06 24.30 0.77
N GLY A 15 -6.06 23.20 1.52
CA GLY A 15 -5.25 22.03 1.26
C GLY A 15 -6.09 20.76 1.15
N THR A 16 -5.90 19.96 0.08
CA THR A 16 -6.58 18.67 -0.10
C THR A 16 -5.60 17.55 -0.41
N ILE A 17 -5.71 16.46 0.35
CA ILE A 17 -5.07 15.17 0.08
C ILE A 17 -5.84 14.05 0.80
N GLY A 18 -6.18 12.97 0.10
CA GLY A 18 -6.97 11.88 0.68
C GLY A 18 -8.31 12.39 1.22
N THR A 19 -8.54 12.27 2.53
CA THR A 19 -9.74 12.79 3.21
C THR A 19 -9.54 14.17 3.81
N ILE A 20 -8.34 14.71 3.82
CA ILE A 20 -8.09 16.10 4.23
C ILE A 20 -8.67 17.01 3.13
N ASN A 21 -9.50 17.96 3.56
CA ASN A 21 -9.96 19.10 2.80
C ASN A 21 -10.13 20.23 3.82
N ASN A 22 -9.12 21.08 3.95
CA ASN A 22 -9.02 22.08 5.00
C ASN A 22 -8.90 23.46 4.40
N THR A 23 -9.95 24.27 4.59
CA THR A 23 -9.95 25.69 4.21
C THR A 23 -9.60 26.48 5.46
N THR A 24 -8.46 27.14 5.44
CA THR A 24 -7.84 27.80 6.60
C THR A 24 -7.83 29.32 6.43
N GLY A 25 -7.42 29.79 5.27
CA GLY A 25 -7.17 31.20 5.05
C GLY A 25 -5.91 31.67 5.80
N ASP A 26 -5.78 32.97 6.01
CA ASP A 26 -4.61 33.54 6.69
C ASP A 26 -4.61 33.22 8.19
N ASP A 27 -3.78 32.27 8.61
CA ASP A 27 -3.67 31.78 9.99
C ASP A 27 -2.45 32.35 10.74
N GLY A 28 -1.83 33.43 10.25
CA GLY A 28 -0.75 34.11 10.94
C GLY A 28 0.65 33.52 10.68
N GLY A 29 0.86 32.88 9.56
CA GLY A 29 2.17 32.41 9.07
C GLY A 29 2.59 31.02 9.53
N TYR A 30 2.08 30.50 10.63
CA TYR A 30 2.27 29.11 11.05
C TYR A 30 1.11 28.60 11.90
N ILE A 31 0.56 27.47 11.47
CA ILE A 31 -0.43 26.75 12.25
C ILE A 31 -0.14 25.26 12.27
N SER A 32 -0.57 24.58 13.32
CA SER A 32 -0.41 23.14 13.47
C SER A 32 -1.75 22.46 13.70
N PHE A 33 -2.15 21.63 12.78
CA PHE A 33 -3.32 20.76 12.83
C PHE A 33 -2.98 19.33 13.29
N VAL A 34 -1.76 19.09 13.77
CA VAL A 34 -1.28 17.76 14.20
C VAL A 34 -2.13 17.19 15.35
N ASN A 35 -2.62 18.06 16.25
CA ASN A 35 -3.45 17.68 17.39
C ASN A 35 -4.87 18.23 17.24
N GLY A 36 -5.79 17.37 16.78
CA GLY A 36 -7.22 17.71 16.69
C GLY A 36 -7.68 18.31 15.37
N GLY A 37 -6.81 18.45 14.38
CA GLY A 37 -7.16 18.83 13.01
C GLY A 37 -7.57 17.66 12.12
N PRO A 38 -7.85 17.92 10.84
CA PRO A 38 -8.17 16.86 9.87
C PRO A 38 -7.00 15.92 9.66
N THR A 39 -7.29 14.66 9.44
CA THR A 39 -6.29 13.61 9.19
C THR A 39 -6.73 12.71 8.04
N THR A 40 -5.79 12.00 7.44
CA THR A 40 -6.05 11.04 6.36
C THR A 40 -5.15 9.83 6.48
N ASP A 41 -5.64 8.69 5.98
CA ASP A 41 -4.86 7.48 5.82
C ASP A 41 -4.26 7.45 4.41
N LEU A 42 -2.95 7.26 4.33
CA LEU A 42 -2.20 7.15 3.07
C LEU A 42 -1.40 5.85 3.08
N ALA A 43 -1.72 4.93 2.17
CA ALA A 43 -1.06 3.63 2.14
C ALA A 43 0.33 3.68 1.50
N GLN A 44 1.27 2.88 2.02
CA GLN A 44 2.58 2.65 1.38
C GLN A 44 2.40 2.27 -0.09
N GLY A 45 3.23 2.81 -0.98
CA GLY A 45 3.17 2.59 -2.43
C GLY A 45 1.97 3.24 -3.12
N GLY A 46 1.02 3.81 -2.37
CA GLY A 46 -0.15 4.52 -2.92
C GLY A 46 0.22 5.89 -3.48
N SER A 47 -0.55 6.34 -4.47
CA SER A 47 -0.42 7.67 -5.08
C SER A 47 -1.71 8.45 -4.87
N TYR A 48 -1.58 9.66 -4.37
CA TYR A 48 -2.71 10.49 -3.94
C TYR A 48 -2.66 11.86 -4.61
N PRO A 49 -3.77 12.32 -5.21
CA PRO A 49 -3.86 13.66 -5.74
C PRO A 49 -3.75 14.68 -4.61
N LEU A 50 -2.95 15.71 -4.86
CA LEU A 50 -2.75 16.87 -4.01
C LEU A 50 -3.33 18.09 -4.71
N SER A 51 -4.03 18.94 -3.97
CA SER A 51 -4.38 20.29 -4.43
C SER A 51 -4.17 21.28 -3.30
N ILE A 52 -3.46 22.36 -3.58
CA ILE A 52 -3.23 23.47 -2.66
C ILE A 52 -3.66 24.76 -3.33
N ASP A 53 -4.59 25.45 -2.70
CA ASP A 53 -5.01 26.79 -3.09
C ASP A 53 -4.23 27.81 -2.25
N ILE A 54 -3.70 28.82 -2.93
CA ILE A 54 -2.94 29.92 -2.31
C ILE A 54 -3.77 31.20 -2.38
N GLY A 55 -3.94 31.85 -1.25
CA GLY A 55 -4.53 33.18 -1.14
C GLY A 55 -3.47 34.26 -1.20
N PHE A 56 -3.83 35.41 -1.78
CA PHE A 56 -2.96 36.58 -1.90
C PHE A 56 -3.73 37.87 -1.63
N ASN A 57 -3.12 38.81 -0.97
CA ASN A 57 -3.67 40.15 -0.90
C ASN A 57 -3.61 40.87 -2.25
N THR A 58 -4.64 41.64 -2.56
CA THR A 58 -4.70 42.47 -3.76
C THR A 58 -3.60 43.55 -3.70
N GLY A 59 -2.56 43.37 -4.52
CA GLY A 59 -1.39 44.26 -4.56
C GLY A 59 -0.07 43.55 -4.30
N ALA A 60 -0.09 42.29 -3.91
CA ALA A 60 1.12 41.48 -3.80
C ALA A 60 1.86 41.37 -5.12
N TRP A 61 3.18 41.54 -5.09
CA TRP A 61 4.06 41.48 -6.24
C TRP A 61 4.13 40.06 -6.81
N ALA A 62 3.71 39.88 -8.00
CA ALA A 62 3.02 38.72 -8.60
C ALA A 62 3.86 37.57 -9.09
N THR A 63 5.14 37.40 -8.79
CA THR A 63 5.93 36.50 -9.61
C THR A 63 6.82 35.47 -8.96
N GLU A 64 6.95 35.38 -7.64
CA GLU A 64 8.00 34.57 -7.07
C GLU A 64 7.61 33.92 -5.73
N TRP A 65 6.74 32.91 -5.75
CA TRP A 65 6.52 32.06 -4.59
C TRP A 65 7.09 30.67 -4.83
N LEU A 66 7.41 29.99 -3.73
CA LEU A 66 7.78 28.59 -3.68
C LEU A 66 6.73 27.85 -2.85
N LEU A 67 6.23 26.74 -3.37
CA LEU A 67 5.31 25.85 -2.66
C LEU A 67 5.91 24.46 -2.60
N LYS A 68 6.03 23.90 -1.39
CA LYS A 68 6.55 22.57 -1.15
C LYS A 68 5.77 21.82 -0.09
N VAL A 69 5.76 20.50 -0.20
CA VAL A 69 5.19 19.62 0.81
C VAL A 69 6.22 18.57 1.21
N TRP A 70 6.38 18.38 2.51
CA TRP A 70 7.21 17.32 3.09
C TRP A 70 6.36 16.35 3.89
N ILE A 71 6.78 15.11 3.95
CA ILE A 71 6.22 14.09 4.83
C ILE A 71 7.37 13.38 5.54
N ASP A 72 7.33 13.34 6.86
CA ASP A 72 8.30 12.62 7.69
C ASP A 72 8.05 11.10 7.56
N TYR A 73 8.66 10.50 6.54
CA TYR A 73 8.45 9.09 6.20
C TYR A 73 9.17 8.12 7.12
N ASN A 74 10.27 8.56 7.74
CA ASN A 74 11.10 7.74 8.63
C ASN A 74 10.74 7.94 10.10
N GLN A 75 9.88 8.94 10.42
CA GLN A 75 9.39 9.30 11.77
C GLN A 75 10.51 9.66 12.74
N ASP A 76 11.54 10.36 12.25
CA ASP A 76 12.65 10.87 13.07
C ASP A 76 12.43 12.31 13.56
N GLU A 77 11.23 12.89 13.32
CA GLU A 77 10.81 14.24 13.68
C GLU A 77 11.54 15.37 12.92
N THR A 78 12.31 15.03 11.91
CA THR A 78 12.94 15.98 10.99
C THR A 78 12.37 15.84 9.58
N PHE A 79 12.64 16.79 8.71
CA PHE A 79 12.31 16.67 7.29
C PHE A 79 13.59 16.80 6.49
N ASP A 80 14.07 15.71 5.97
CA ASP A 80 15.25 15.68 5.13
C ASP A 80 14.93 15.80 3.63
N ALA A 81 15.95 15.74 2.78
CA ALA A 81 15.75 15.90 1.33
C ALA A 81 14.98 14.74 0.69
N SER A 82 15.00 13.53 1.28
CA SER A 82 14.29 12.36 0.79
C SER A 82 12.80 12.38 1.14
N GLU A 83 12.39 13.30 1.99
CA GLU A 83 11.03 13.49 2.50
C GLU A 83 10.29 14.64 1.83
N LEU A 84 10.91 15.28 0.85
CA LEU A 84 10.25 16.24 -0.03
C LEU A 84 9.25 15.49 -0.92
N ALA A 85 7.99 15.53 -0.52
CA ALA A 85 6.91 14.77 -1.17
C ALA A 85 6.36 15.48 -2.42
N TYR A 86 6.40 16.80 -2.45
CA TYR A 86 5.96 17.62 -3.58
C TYR A 86 6.73 18.94 -3.65
N ASP A 87 7.12 19.33 -4.87
CA ASP A 87 7.76 20.61 -5.17
C ASP A 87 7.07 21.21 -6.40
N ALA A 88 6.28 22.26 -6.19
CA ALA A 88 5.67 23.00 -7.29
C ALA A 88 6.68 23.88 -8.05
N GLY A 89 7.91 23.97 -7.52
CA GLY A 89 8.89 24.93 -8.03
C GLY A 89 8.47 26.38 -7.74
N GLN A 90 8.80 27.25 -8.67
CA GLN A 90 8.38 28.64 -8.61
C GLN A 90 6.95 28.79 -9.13
N ILE A 91 6.08 29.39 -8.33
CA ILE A 91 4.68 29.65 -8.65
C ILE A 91 4.40 31.15 -8.75
N SER A 92 3.28 31.51 -9.38
CA SER A 92 2.87 32.92 -9.56
C SER A 92 1.41 33.10 -9.17
N THR A 93 1.02 34.33 -8.89
CA THR A 93 -0.38 34.70 -8.58
C THR A 93 -1.35 34.51 -9.75
N ALA A 94 -0.87 34.23 -10.95
CA ALA A 94 -1.74 33.93 -12.11
C ALA A 94 -2.52 32.61 -11.95
N THR A 95 -2.06 31.72 -11.06
CA THR A 95 -2.69 30.44 -10.77
C THR A 95 -2.74 30.23 -9.27
N ASN A 96 -3.91 30.29 -8.68
CA ASN A 96 -4.10 30.12 -7.25
C ASN A 96 -4.11 28.66 -6.83
N ASN A 97 -4.54 27.76 -7.71
CA ASN A 97 -4.62 26.32 -7.45
C ASN A 97 -3.40 25.59 -8.02
N HIS A 98 -2.73 24.83 -7.17
CA HIS A 98 -1.56 24.02 -7.50
C HIS A 98 -1.85 22.56 -7.24
N THR A 99 -1.82 21.75 -8.30
CA THR A 99 -2.14 20.34 -8.21
C THR A 99 -0.92 19.47 -8.47
N GLY A 100 -0.88 18.31 -7.82
CA GLY A 100 0.17 17.33 -7.99
C GLY A 100 -0.25 15.95 -7.54
N THR A 101 0.72 15.06 -7.46
CA THR A 101 0.52 13.72 -6.91
C THR A 101 1.63 13.43 -5.92
N ILE A 102 1.25 12.98 -4.74
CA ILE A 102 2.18 12.47 -3.72
C ILE A 102 2.13 10.95 -3.77
N THR A 103 3.30 10.32 -3.91
CA THR A 103 3.45 8.87 -3.82
C THR A 103 4.13 8.53 -2.50
N ILE A 104 3.47 7.72 -1.68
CA ILE A 104 4.03 7.27 -0.41
C ILE A 104 5.06 6.18 -0.67
N PRO A 105 6.31 6.31 -0.20
CA PRO A 105 7.31 5.27 -0.36
C PRO A 105 6.86 3.93 0.22
N ALA A 106 7.18 2.82 -0.46
CA ALA A 106 6.82 1.48 0.02
C ALA A 106 7.51 1.09 1.34
N ASN A 107 8.60 1.78 1.68
CA ASN A 107 9.36 1.60 2.92
C ASN A 107 9.11 2.69 3.97
N ALA A 108 8.12 3.58 3.76
CA ALA A 108 7.76 4.57 4.78
C ALA A 108 7.32 3.88 6.08
N VAL A 109 7.66 4.44 7.23
CA VAL A 109 7.29 3.84 8.51
C VAL A 109 5.79 3.93 8.73
N LEU A 110 5.16 2.83 9.10
CA LEU A 110 3.72 2.77 9.38
C LEU A 110 3.42 3.49 10.68
N SER A 111 2.39 4.25 10.73
CA SER A 111 1.78 4.96 11.86
C SER A 111 1.54 6.43 11.52
N ARG A 112 1.13 7.18 12.54
CA ARG A 112 0.90 8.62 12.42
C ARG A 112 2.22 9.36 12.28
N THR A 113 2.27 10.25 11.31
CA THR A 113 3.42 11.11 11.07
C THR A 113 2.98 12.50 10.66
N ARG A 114 3.96 13.39 10.49
CA ARG A 114 3.73 14.78 10.14
C ARG A 114 3.87 15.00 8.63
N MET A 115 2.92 15.73 8.09
CA MET A 115 3.02 16.36 6.77
C MET A 115 3.09 17.87 6.97
N ARG A 116 3.98 18.53 6.25
CA ARG A 116 4.16 19.98 6.23
C ARG A 116 3.88 20.53 4.85
N VAL A 117 2.99 21.50 4.75
CA VAL A 117 2.78 22.34 3.57
C VAL A 117 3.38 23.71 3.87
N ALA A 118 4.18 24.24 2.95
CA ALA A 118 4.73 25.57 3.13
C ALA A 118 4.72 26.34 1.80
N VAL A 119 4.24 27.56 1.87
CA VAL A 119 4.37 28.58 0.83
C VAL A 119 5.28 29.69 1.32
N LYS A 120 6.12 30.22 0.44
CA LYS A 120 7.05 31.31 0.79
C LYS A 120 7.26 32.23 -0.40
N TRP A 121 7.22 33.53 -0.16
CA TRP A 121 7.62 34.52 -1.14
C TRP A 121 9.16 34.59 -1.30
N GLY A 122 9.62 34.78 -2.55
CA GLY A 122 11.01 34.96 -2.92
C GLY A 122 11.65 33.76 -3.61
N THR A 123 12.81 33.98 -4.22
CA THR A 123 13.56 32.97 -4.99
C THR A 123 14.55 32.17 -4.14
N ALA A 124 14.78 32.57 -2.89
CA ALA A 124 15.66 31.84 -1.98
C ALA A 124 15.05 30.48 -1.63
N ALA A 125 15.89 29.42 -1.58
CA ALA A 125 15.46 28.06 -1.34
C ALA A 125 14.51 27.95 -0.16
N LEU A 126 13.36 27.29 -0.35
CA LEU A 126 12.42 26.94 0.69
C LEU A 126 12.87 25.60 1.29
N ASN A 127 13.31 25.65 2.55
CA ASN A 127 13.64 24.48 3.36
C ASN A 127 12.51 24.18 4.32
N SER A 128 12.41 22.94 4.75
CA SER A 128 11.34 22.47 5.66
C SER A 128 11.26 23.21 7.01
N CYS A 129 12.36 23.79 7.48
CA CYS A 129 12.47 24.53 8.74
C CYS A 129 12.87 25.99 8.53
N ALA A 130 12.78 26.53 7.30
CA ALA A 130 13.15 27.90 7.04
C ALA A 130 12.12 28.86 7.68
N SER A 131 12.63 29.91 8.32
CA SER A 131 11.82 31.07 8.63
C SER A 131 11.70 31.95 7.40
N SER A 132 10.54 32.50 7.14
CA SER A 132 10.28 33.49 6.09
C SER A 132 9.59 34.71 6.67
N ASN A 133 9.81 35.87 6.08
CA ASN A 133 9.07 37.06 6.48
C ASN A 133 7.67 37.09 5.83
N TYR A 134 7.48 36.34 4.73
CA TYR A 134 6.23 36.27 3.97
C TYR A 134 5.97 34.81 3.62
N GLY A 135 4.71 34.41 3.69
CA GLY A 135 4.26 33.05 3.44
C GLY A 135 3.70 32.35 4.67
N GLU A 136 3.26 31.14 4.51
CA GLU A 136 2.62 30.36 5.55
C GLU A 136 3.11 28.90 5.56
N THR A 137 3.06 28.31 6.75
CA THR A 137 3.38 26.89 6.96
C THR A 137 2.28 26.23 7.78
N GLU A 138 1.77 25.13 7.28
CA GLU A 138 0.77 24.30 7.94
C GLU A 138 1.31 22.90 8.20
N ASP A 139 1.19 22.43 9.44
CA ASP A 139 1.53 21.05 9.81
C ASP A 139 0.27 20.22 10.03
N TYR A 140 0.19 19.09 9.36
CA TYR A 140 -0.90 18.12 9.45
C TYR A 140 -0.43 16.80 10.04
N CYS A 141 -1.37 16.05 10.62
CA CYS A 141 -1.15 14.65 10.97
C CYS A 141 -1.74 13.76 9.87
N ILE A 142 -0.91 12.89 9.30
CA ILE A 142 -1.35 11.83 8.41
C ILE A 142 -1.02 10.48 9.03
N ASN A 143 -1.72 9.42 8.60
CA ASN A 143 -1.46 8.07 9.05
C ASN A 143 -0.97 7.24 7.86
N ILE A 144 0.27 6.75 7.92
CA ILE A 144 0.81 5.84 6.91
C ILE A 144 0.35 4.44 7.26
N THR A 145 -0.41 3.84 6.34
CA THR A 145 -0.98 2.50 6.52
C THR A 145 -0.31 1.48 5.60
N GLN A 146 -0.49 0.22 5.92
CA GLN A 146 -0.20 -0.80 4.93
C GLN A 146 -1.11 -0.59 3.71
N PRO A 147 -0.63 -0.89 2.50
CA PRO A 147 -1.53 -0.90 1.36
C PRO A 147 -2.70 -1.85 1.68
N THR A 148 -3.88 -1.27 1.91
CA THR A 148 -5.12 -2.02 1.79
C THR A 148 -5.40 -2.20 0.30
N GLY A 149 -4.37 -2.62 -0.43
CA GLY A 149 -4.60 -3.22 -1.72
C GLY A 149 -5.52 -4.40 -1.40
N ILE A 150 -6.62 -4.45 -2.10
CA ILE A 150 -6.73 -5.58 -2.98
C ILE A 150 -5.28 -5.81 -3.43
N THR A 151 -4.55 -6.72 -2.76
CA THR A 151 -3.78 -7.60 -3.55
C THR A 151 -4.78 -7.94 -4.68
N VAL A 152 -4.66 -7.35 -5.90
CA VAL A 152 -4.54 -8.25 -6.97
C VAL A 152 -3.42 -9.14 -6.44
N GLU A 153 -3.77 -10.16 -5.70
CA GLU A 153 -3.25 -11.43 -5.99
C GLU A 153 -3.39 -11.40 -7.52
N GLU A 154 -2.29 -11.09 -8.25
CA GLU A 154 -2.09 -11.96 -9.39
C GLU A 154 -2.51 -13.24 -8.78
N SER A 155 -3.71 -13.70 -9.13
CA SER A 155 -4.23 -14.90 -8.54
C SER A 155 -3.17 -15.89 -8.98
N LEU A 156 -2.19 -16.03 -8.08
CA LEU A 156 -1.25 -17.14 -8.15
C LEU A 156 -2.22 -18.27 -8.28
N PRO A 157 -2.36 -18.87 -9.46
CA PRO A 157 -3.46 -19.74 -9.73
C PRO A 157 -3.57 -20.60 -8.51
N SER A 158 -4.62 -20.36 -7.74
CA SER A 158 -4.75 -20.90 -6.38
C SER A 158 -4.57 -22.38 -6.57
N THR A 159 -3.55 -22.97 -5.90
CA THR A 159 -3.29 -24.39 -6.07
C THR A 159 -4.60 -25.11 -5.91
N THR A 160 -5.14 -25.65 -6.98
CA THR A 160 -6.40 -26.38 -6.96
C THR A 160 -6.09 -27.86 -6.97
N LEU A 161 -6.79 -28.61 -6.14
CA LEU A 161 -6.70 -30.07 -6.09
C LEU A 161 -8.03 -30.67 -6.53
N ASN A 162 -8.06 -31.26 -7.72
CA ASN A 162 -9.19 -31.97 -8.25
C ASN A 162 -8.87 -33.45 -8.35
N VAL A 163 -9.82 -34.30 -8.01
CA VAL A 163 -9.60 -35.74 -7.95
C VAL A 163 -10.76 -36.44 -8.67
N TYR A 164 -10.42 -37.24 -9.67
CA TYR A 164 -11.44 -37.92 -10.47
C TYR A 164 -10.93 -39.26 -11.06
N PRO A 165 -11.86 -40.18 -11.41
CA PRO A 165 -13.26 -40.14 -11.03
C PRO A 165 -13.44 -40.29 -9.51
N ASN A 166 -14.56 -39.81 -8.96
CA ASN A 166 -14.93 -40.04 -7.56
C ASN A 166 -16.44 -40.26 -7.49
N PRO A 167 -16.92 -41.48 -7.22
CA PRO A 167 -16.17 -42.70 -6.84
C PRO A 167 -15.26 -43.22 -7.94
N PHE A 168 -14.17 -43.92 -7.55
CA PHE A 168 -13.23 -44.53 -8.46
C PHE A 168 -13.20 -46.08 -8.30
N ASP A 169 -12.77 -46.78 -9.37
CA ASP A 169 -12.56 -48.23 -9.35
C ASP A 169 -11.07 -48.58 -9.48
N HIS A 170 -10.53 -48.55 -10.67
CA HIS A 170 -9.14 -48.98 -10.90
C HIS A 170 -8.12 -47.85 -10.96
N GLN A 171 -8.56 -46.66 -11.26
CA GLN A 171 -7.70 -45.48 -11.46
C GLN A 171 -8.21 -44.26 -10.71
N LEU A 172 -7.31 -43.51 -10.15
CA LEU A 172 -7.58 -42.24 -9.53
C LEU A 172 -6.59 -41.20 -10.09
N MET A 173 -7.13 -40.19 -10.75
CA MET A 173 -6.36 -39.09 -11.28
C MET A 173 -6.42 -37.92 -10.30
N VAL A 174 -5.28 -37.32 -10.07
CA VAL A 174 -5.14 -36.12 -9.26
C VAL A 174 -4.68 -35.00 -10.18
N ASN A 175 -5.54 -34.02 -10.38
CA ASN A 175 -5.23 -32.84 -11.17
C ASN A 175 -4.96 -31.67 -10.21
N MET A 176 -3.80 -31.07 -10.35
CA MET A 176 -3.32 -29.97 -9.53
C MET A 176 -2.89 -28.82 -10.44
N ASN A 177 -3.40 -27.64 -10.18
CA ASN A 177 -2.84 -26.45 -10.80
C ASN A 177 -1.94 -25.78 -9.75
N SER A 178 -0.65 -25.66 -10.01
CA SER A 178 0.35 -25.18 -9.05
C SER A 178 1.15 -24.02 -9.60
N VAL A 179 1.43 -23.09 -8.73
CA VAL A 179 2.41 -22.03 -8.91
C VAL A 179 2.97 -21.69 -7.54
N PRO A 180 4.26 -21.61 -7.34
CA PRO A 180 5.37 -21.95 -8.25
C PRO A 180 5.60 -23.46 -8.39
N ALA A 181 6.57 -23.85 -9.24
CA ALA A 181 7.04 -25.23 -9.31
C ALA A 181 7.65 -25.65 -7.97
N GLN A 182 7.22 -26.81 -7.43
CA GLN A 182 7.63 -27.30 -6.12
C GLN A 182 7.55 -28.81 -6.02
N SER A 183 8.22 -29.37 -5.01
CA SER A 183 8.05 -30.77 -4.62
C SER A 183 7.04 -30.85 -3.46
N ALA A 184 5.97 -31.59 -3.65
CA ALA A 184 4.88 -31.67 -2.67
C ALA A 184 4.58 -33.13 -2.31
N PRO A 185 4.63 -33.53 -1.02
CA PRO A 185 4.14 -34.82 -0.56
C PRO A 185 2.65 -34.98 -0.84
N LEU A 186 2.29 -36.04 -1.54
CA LEU A 186 0.94 -36.51 -1.80
C LEU A 186 0.68 -37.77 -1.04
N LEU A 187 -0.25 -37.74 -0.11
CA LEU A 187 -0.59 -38.82 0.80
C LEU A 187 -2.01 -39.29 0.53
N LEU A 188 -2.19 -40.60 0.39
CA LEU A 188 -3.51 -41.22 0.45
C LEU A 188 -3.61 -42.07 1.73
N SER A 189 -4.60 -41.81 2.57
CA SER A 189 -4.83 -42.52 3.83
C SER A 189 -6.26 -43.01 3.96
N THR A 190 -6.44 -44.04 4.74
CA THR A 190 -7.77 -44.41 5.21
C THR A 190 -8.36 -43.33 6.13
N ILE A 191 -9.66 -43.41 6.42
CA ILE A 191 -10.32 -42.51 7.41
C ILE A 191 -9.78 -42.70 8.83
N THR A 192 -9.13 -43.83 9.13
CA THR A 192 -8.46 -44.07 10.41
C THR A 192 -7.04 -43.54 10.48
N GLY A 193 -6.56 -42.89 9.40
CA GLY A 193 -5.23 -42.27 9.33
C GLY A 193 -4.10 -43.18 8.86
N GLN A 194 -4.39 -44.46 8.51
CA GLN A 194 -3.36 -45.33 7.95
C GLN A 194 -2.96 -44.85 6.54
N GLU A 195 -1.72 -44.54 6.32
CA GLU A 195 -1.19 -44.20 5.01
C GLU A 195 -1.09 -45.44 4.12
N VAL A 196 -1.66 -45.34 2.91
CA VAL A 196 -1.67 -46.43 1.92
C VAL A 196 -0.85 -46.08 0.66
N ILE A 197 -0.71 -44.79 0.38
CA ILE A 197 0.17 -44.24 -0.67
C ILE A 197 0.85 -43.00 -0.12
N ASN A 198 2.17 -42.92 -0.34
CA ASN A 198 2.96 -41.74 -0.02
C ASN A 198 3.91 -41.47 -1.20
N LEU A 199 3.71 -40.39 -1.91
CA LEU A 199 4.46 -40.00 -3.10
C LEU A 199 4.94 -38.57 -2.97
N SER A 200 6.14 -38.30 -3.48
CA SER A 200 6.60 -36.92 -3.69
C SER A 200 6.22 -36.50 -5.10
N ALA A 201 5.20 -35.65 -5.23
CA ALA A 201 4.79 -35.11 -6.50
C ALA A 201 5.72 -33.96 -6.89
N GLN A 202 6.29 -34.00 -8.10
CA GLN A 202 7.01 -32.86 -8.67
C GLN A 202 5.98 -32.02 -9.44
N LEU A 203 5.66 -30.86 -8.89
CA LEU A 203 4.70 -29.93 -9.47
C LEU A 203 5.44 -28.90 -10.31
N ASN A 204 4.97 -28.70 -11.53
CA ASN A 204 5.45 -27.65 -12.41
C ASN A 204 4.46 -26.46 -12.40
N LEU A 205 4.91 -25.33 -12.90
CA LEU A 205 4.03 -24.19 -13.12
C LEU A 205 2.86 -24.61 -14.06
N GLY A 206 1.62 -24.37 -13.62
CA GLY A 206 0.41 -24.68 -14.36
C GLY A 206 -0.17 -26.06 -14.00
N GLU A 207 -0.82 -26.71 -14.97
CA GLU A 207 -1.56 -27.95 -14.76
C GLU A 207 -0.63 -29.15 -14.61
N ASN A 208 -0.87 -29.95 -13.56
CA ASN A 208 -0.18 -31.19 -13.24
C ASN A 208 -1.21 -32.31 -13.09
N ILE A 209 -1.04 -33.41 -13.79
CA ILE A 209 -1.92 -34.58 -13.69
C ILE A 209 -1.08 -35.77 -13.24
N LEU A 210 -1.48 -36.37 -12.14
CA LEU A 210 -0.84 -37.54 -11.55
C LEU A 210 -1.83 -38.70 -11.45
N GLN A 211 -1.44 -39.87 -11.92
CA GLN A 211 -2.21 -41.10 -11.77
C GLN A 211 -1.72 -41.88 -10.55
N LEU A 212 -2.62 -42.18 -9.61
CA LEU A 212 -2.29 -42.97 -8.43
C LEU A 212 -2.47 -44.49 -8.68
N PRO A 213 -1.55 -45.30 -8.15
CA PRO A 213 -1.64 -46.76 -8.26
C PRO A 213 -2.63 -47.35 -7.28
N THR A 214 -3.91 -47.29 -7.58
CA THR A 214 -5.00 -47.63 -6.67
C THR A 214 -5.56 -49.04 -6.86
N ASN A 215 -5.04 -49.86 -7.77
CA ASN A 215 -5.57 -51.19 -8.15
C ASN A 215 -5.65 -52.19 -6.97
N ARG A 216 -4.78 -52.03 -5.94
CA ARG A 216 -4.68 -52.95 -4.80
C ARG A 216 -5.38 -52.42 -3.55
N LEU A 217 -6.04 -51.26 -3.65
CA LEU A 217 -6.74 -50.70 -2.53
C LEU A 217 -8.08 -51.41 -2.30
N PRO A 218 -8.43 -51.78 -1.07
CA PRO A 218 -9.78 -52.23 -0.71
C PRO A 218 -10.85 -51.20 -1.01
N GLN A 219 -12.09 -51.66 -1.18
CA GLN A 219 -13.23 -50.75 -1.20
C GLN A 219 -13.30 -49.94 0.10
N GLY A 220 -13.61 -48.67 0.01
CA GLY A 220 -13.66 -47.83 1.18
C GLY A 220 -13.54 -46.34 0.91
N VAL A 221 -13.52 -45.59 2.00
CA VAL A 221 -13.35 -44.13 1.98
C VAL A 221 -11.90 -43.80 2.32
N TYR A 222 -11.32 -42.95 1.51
CA TYR A 222 -9.93 -42.46 1.65
C TYR A 222 -9.87 -40.94 1.68
N LEU A 223 -8.81 -40.43 2.27
CA LEU A 223 -8.44 -39.01 2.24
C LEU A 223 -7.14 -38.83 1.48
N ILE A 224 -7.18 -38.03 0.45
CA ILE A 224 -5.99 -37.58 -0.25
C ILE A 224 -5.55 -36.22 0.32
N ARG A 225 -4.28 -36.08 0.65
CA ARG A 225 -3.69 -34.85 1.17
C ARG A 225 -2.46 -34.48 0.36
N LEU A 226 -2.39 -33.21 -0.02
CA LEU A 226 -1.24 -32.58 -0.67
C LEU A 226 -0.68 -31.52 0.30
N LEU A 227 0.57 -31.66 0.66
CA LEU A 227 1.27 -30.71 1.53
C LEU A 227 2.16 -29.81 0.68
N LEU A 228 1.89 -28.50 0.67
CA LEU A 228 2.65 -27.52 -0.09
C LEU A 228 3.81 -26.95 0.74
N GLU A 229 4.81 -26.36 0.07
CA GLU A 229 6.01 -25.80 0.71
C GLU A 229 5.69 -24.61 1.62
N ASP A 230 4.59 -23.90 1.40
CA ASP A 230 4.11 -22.83 2.27
C ASP A 230 3.48 -23.35 3.58
N GLY A 231 3.42 -24.67 3.77
CA GLY A 231 2.82 -25.35 4.91
C GLY A 231 1.31 -25.55 4.77
N SER A 232 0.68 -25.11 3.70
CA SER A 232 -0.75 -25.37 3.47
C SER A 232 -1.01 -26.83 3.11
N VAL A 233 -2.15 -27.37 3.54
CA VAL A 233 -2.57 -28.75 3.30
C VAL A 233 -3.91 -28.77 2.59
N MET A 234 -3.92 -29.32 1.38
CA MET A 234 -5.15 -29.55 0.63
C MET A 234 -5.65 -30.98 0.88
N THR A 235 -6.93 -31.11 1.20
CA THR A 235 -7.53 -32.42 1.48
C THR A 235 -8.78 -32.67 0.64
N LYS A 236 -8.90 -33.85 0.08
CA LYS A 236 -10.08 -34.33 -0.64
C LYS A 236 -10.47 -35.72 -0.16
N LYS A 237 -11.77 -35.94 -0.03
CA LYS A 237 -12.36 -37.25 0.24
C LYS A 237 -12.61 -37.96 -1.09
N VAL A 238 -12.18 -39.23 -1.20
CA VAL A 238 -12.40 -40.09 -2.35
C VAL A 238 -12.98 -41.46 -1.93
N ILE A 239 -13.75 -42.06 -2.79
CA ILE A 239 -14.49 -43.33 -2.52
C ILE A 239 -14.04 -44.36 -3.56
N LYS A 240 -13.50 -45.50 -3.06
CA LYS A 240 -13.17 -46.66 -3.84
C LYS A 240 -14.37 -47.62 -3.84
N GLN A 241 -14.82 -47.98 -5.04
CA GLN A 241 -15.87 -49.00 -5.25
C GLN A 241 -15.27 -50.37 -5.53
#